data_afd0785bd3eaf709b02db10d796f4318
#
_entry.id   afd0785bd3eaf709b02db10d796f4318
#
_cell.length_a   1.000
_cell.length_b   1.000
_cell.length_c   1.000
_cell.angle_alpha   90.00
_cell.angle_beta   90.00
_cell.angle_gamma   90.00
#
_symmetry.space_group_name_H-M   'P 1'
#
loop_
_entity.id
_entity.type
_entity.pdbx_description
1 polymer ?
#
loop_
_entity_poly.entity_id
_entity_poly.type
_entity_poly.pdbx_seq_one_letter_code
_entity_poly.pdbx_strand_id
1 'polypeptide(L)'
;MGDKLKLYGFNNLTKTLSFNIYDVCYAKSEREQKDYIAYIDEQYNSERLTRILCKVTEMVGAHVLNISKQDYDPQGASVTVLITERALPAKLIDKSCNLGKYSNVNENINSKEAEILSTRDSVVAHLDKSHVTVHTYPEYHPDNSIATFRVDIDVSTCGQISPLNVLDYLISSFDSDIITIDYRVRGFTRSVDGHKLFMDHKINSIQNYIAKETLDKYDVVDINVYQANIFHTKMLIKEIDLQNYLFNTDVYELPPKKRLDITDSLRKEMIEIFSGANIYWCKYSTS
;
A
#
# COMPACT_ATOMS: atom_id res chain seq x y z
N MET A 1 -16.15 -22.30 10.35
CA MET A 1 -15.45 -21.84 11.57
C MET A 1 -14.38 -22.88 11.88
N GLY A 2 -13.10 -22.58 11.59
CA GLY A 2 -12.01 -23.49 11.94
C GLY A 2 -11.83 -23.52 13.45
N ASP A 3 -11.53 -24.68 14.01
CA ASP A 3 -11.23 -24.83 15.43
C ASP A 3 -10.14 -23.86 15.85
N LYS A 4 -10.45 -23.03 16.84
CA LYS A 4 -9.49 -22.06 17.40
C LYS A 4 -8.31 -22.83 17.98
N LEU A 5 -7.11 -22.63 17.45
CA LEU A 5 -5.86 -23.23 17.95
C LEU A 5 -5.75 -22.98 19.45
N LYS A 6 -5.61 -24.06 20.24
CA LYS A 6 -5.36 -23.97 21.68
C LYS A 6 -3.88 -23.77 21.90
N LEU A 7 -3.49 -22.55 22.28
CA LEU A 7 -2.12 -22.15 22.51
C LEU A 7 -1.73 -22.21 23.98
N TYR A 8 -0.46 -22.49 24.25
CA TYR A 8 0.16 -22.33 25.57
C TYR A 8 0.71 -20.89 25.67
N GLY A 9 0.11 -20.08 26.53
CA GLY A 9 0.46 -18.68 26.68
C GLY A 9 -0.14 -17.80 25.58
N PHE A 10 0.68 -16.93 25.00
CA PHE A 10 0.29 -15.99 23.94
C PHE A 10 0.85 -16.39 22.58
N ASN A 11 0.25 -15.90 21.53
CA ASN A 11 0.71 -16.14 20.16
C ASN A 11 1.91 -15.25 19.85
N ASN A 12 3.08 -15.87 19.61
CA ASN A 12 4.38 -15.21 19.34
C ASN A 12 4.67 -15.04 17.85
N LEU A 13 3.75 -15.38 16.99
CA LEU A 13 3.95 -15.23 15.55
C LEU A 13 3.89 -13.75 15.16
N THR A 14 4.84 -13.33 14.34
CA THR A 14 4.81 -12.02 13.67
C THR A 14 4.38 -12.24 12.22
N LYS A 15 3.35 -11.53 11.80
CA LYS A 15 2.80 -11.53 10.44
C LYS A 15 3.07 -10.20 9.79
N THR A 16 3.76 -10.20 8.65
CA THR A 16 4.02 -8.99 7.89
C THR A 16 3.40 -9.11 6.51
N LEU A 17 2.73 -8.04 6.10
CA LEU A 17 2.19 -7.86 4.77
C LEU A 17 2.83 -6.59 4.20
N SER A 18 3.62 -6.73 3.13
CA SER A 18 4.11 -5.61 2.34
C SER A 18 3.31 -5.55 1.05
N PHE A 19 2.86 -4.37 0.69
CA PHE A 19 1.93 -4.15 -0.41
C PHE A 19 2.39 -2.97 -1.23
N ASN A 20 2.80 -3.21 -2.48
CA ASN A 20 3.22 -2.19 -3.41
C ASN A 20 2.18 -2.06 -4.52
N ILE A 21 1.73 -0.85 -4.74
CA ILE A 21 0.78 -0.49 -5.79
C ILE A 21 1.46 0.47 -6.75
N TYR A 22 1.19 0.30 -8.04
CA TYR A 22 1.60 1.24 -9.07
C TYR A 22 0.39 1.60 -9.93
N ASP A 23 0.25 2.88 -10.17
CA ASP A 23 -0.66 3.49 -11.14
C ASP A 23 0.17 4.24 -12.18
N VAL A 24 -0.15 4.11 -13.46
CA VAL A 24 0.55 4.79 -14.55
C VAL A 24 -0.40 5.73 -15.28
N CYS A 25 0.11 6.86 -15.74
CA CYS A 25 -0.68 7.88 -16.39
C CYS A 25 0.08 8.49 -17.57
N TYR A 26 -0.60 8.68 -18.69
CA TYR A 26 -0.04 9.42 -19.83
C TYR A 26 -0.29 10.92 -19.64
N ALA A 27 0.81 11.67 -19.58
CA ALA A 27 0.82 13.14 -19.56
C ALA A 27 1.79 13.62 -20.67
N LYS A 28 1.24 14.24 -21.71
CA LYS A 28 1.94 14.47 -23.00
C LYS A 28 3.08 15.50 -22.93
N SER A 29 3.16 16.30 -21.87
CA SER A 29 4.14 17.37 -21.71
C SER A 29 4.66 17.42 -20.27
N GLU A 30 5.87 17.95 -20.07
CA GLU A 30 6.45 18.16 -18.76
C GLU A 30 5.53 18.97 -17.82
N ARG A 31 4.80 19.93 -18.38
CA ARG A 31 3.82 20.72 -17.62
C ARG A 31 2.69 19.83 -17.09
N GLU A 32 2.10 19.00 -17.97
CA GLU A 32 1.03 18.10 -17.57
C GLU A 32 1.53 17.03 -16.59
N GLN A 33 2.77 16.58 -16.71
CA GLN A 33 3.39 15.68 -15.74
C GLN A 33 3.49 16.35 -14.36
N LYS A 34 3.94 17.60 -14.28
CA LYS A 34 3.96 18.37 -13.03
C LYS A 34 2.55 18.59 -12.46
N ASP A 35 1.58 18.91 -13.32
CA ASP A 35 0.19 19.08 -12.91
C ASP A 35 -0.41 17.75 -12.38
N TYR A 36 -0.05 16.61 -12.99
CA TYR A 36 -0.42 15.28 -12.50
C TYR A 36 0.18 14.99 -11.12
N ILE A 37 1.48 15.27 -10.90
CA ILE A 37 2.13 15.09 -9.60
C ILE A 37 1.40 15.93 -8.53
N ALA A 38 1.11 17.20 -8.81
CA ALA A 38 0.38 18.07 -7.89
C ALA A 38 -1.02 17.52 -7.57
N TYR A 39 -1.71 16.97 -8.58
CA TYR A 39 -3.00 16.31 -8.40
C TYR A 39 -2.89 15.08 -7.49
N ILE A 40 -1.89 14.22 -7.71
CA ILE A 40 -1.65 13.04 -6.88
C ILE A 40 -1.34 13.41 -5.43
N ASP A 41 -0.49 14.42 -5.20
CA ASP A 41 -0.16 14.90 -3.86
C ASP A 41 -1.40 15.47 -3.12
N GLU A 42 -2.30 16.15 -3.84
CA GLU A 42 -3.56 16.59 -3.28
C GLU A 42 -4.49 15.40 -2.95
N GLN A 43 -4.59 14.42 -3.86
CA GLN A 43 -5.46 13.26 -3.69
C GLN A 43 -4.99 12.29 -2.62
N TYR A 44 -3.67 12.08 -2.48
CA TYR A 44 -3.08 11.10 -1.57
C TYR A 44 -2.16 11.76 -0.53
N ASN A 45 -2.61 12.91 0.00
CA ASN A 45 -1.93 13.59 1.10
C ASN A 45 -1.97 12.78 2.41
N SER A 46 -1.15 13.18 3.37
CA SER A 46 -1.02 12.50 4.67
C SER A 46 -2.34 12.37 5.43
N GLU A 47 -3.30 13.29 5.26
CA GLU A 47 -4.62 13.23 5.88
C GLU A 47 -5.48 12.08 5.31
N ARG A 48 -5.54 11.97 3.96
CA ARG A 48 -6.28 10.86 3.33
C ARG A 48 -5.62 9.51 3.65
N LEU A 49 -4.30 9.44 3.58
CA LEU A 49 -3.55 8.23 3.93
C LEU A 49 -3.80 7.83 5.39
N THR A 50 -3.83 8.80 6.33
CA THR A 50 -4.19 8.54 7.73
C THR A 50 -5.57 7.89 7.84
N ARG A 51 -6.57 8.39 7.11
CA ARG A 51 -7.92 7.79 7.11
C ARG A 51 -7.90 6.34 6.62
N ILE A 52 -7.15 6.06 5.54
CA ILE A 52 -7.00 4.70 5.01
C ILE A 52 -6.37 3.78 6.07
N LEU A 53 -5.25 4.18 6.70
CA LEU A 53 -4.57 3.36 7.69
C LEU A 53 -5.36 3.19 8.98
N CYS A 54 -6.14 4.19 9.41
CA CYS A 54 -7.06 4.05 10.53
C CYS A 54 -8.15 3.01 10.22
N LYS A 55 -8.67 3.00 8.98
CA LYS A 55 -9.65 1.99 8.57
C LYS A 55 -9.04 0.59 8.51
N VAL A 56 -7.82 0.46 7.99
CA VAL A 56 -7.04 -0.80 8.05
C VAL A 56 -6.91 -1.28 9.50
N THR A 57 -6.54 -0.40 10.42
CA THR A 57 -6.40 -0.71 11.85
C THR A 57 -7.70 -1.22 12.45
N GLU A 58 -8.83 -0.58 12.14
CA GLU A 58 -10.17 -1.03 12.56
C GLU A 58 -10.50 -2.43 12.01
N MET A 59 -10.27 -2.64 10.69
CA MET A 59 -10.59 -3.89 10.02
C MET A 59 -9.77 -5.08 10.53
N VAL A 60 -8.54 -4.87 10.94
CA VAL A 60 -7.73 -5.93 11.58
C VAL A 60 -8.11 -6.15 13.04
N GLY A 61 -8.99 -5.35 13.61
CA GLY A 61 -9.44 -5.47 15.01
C GLY A 61 -8.44 -4.90 16.02
N ALA A 62 -7.61 -3.95 15.61
CA ALA A 62 -6.64 -3.27 16.46
C ALA A 62 -7.09 -1.86 16.88
N HIS A 63 -6.35 -1.28 17.82
CA HIS A 63 -6.56 0.08 18.31
C HIS A 63 -5.33 0.92 18.01
N VAL A 64 -5.55 2.16 17.58
CA VAL A 64 -4.48 3.13 17.35
C VAL A 64 -3.88 3.60 18.65
N LEU A 65 -2.55 3.59 18.74
CA LEU A 65 -1.76 4.12 19.86
C LEU A 65 -1.20 5.50 19.55
N ASN A 66 -0.67 5.67 18.34
CA ASN A 66 -0.03 6.91 17.89
C ASN A 66 -0.06 6.97 16.36
N ILE A 67 -0.05 8.18 15.83
CA ILE A 67 0.06 8.46 14.40
C ILE A 67 1.18 9.48 14.20
N SER A 68 2.08 9.18 13.25
CA SER A 68 3.06 10.12 12.70
C SER A 68 2.79 10.27 11.22
N LYS A 69 2.73 11.51 10.71
CA LYS A 69 2.43 11.80 9.32
C LYS A 69 3.25 12.97 8.82
N GLN A 70 3.56 12.96 7.54
CA GLN A 70 4.31 14.02 6.88
C GLN A 70 3.94 14.05 5.39
N ASP A 71 3.71 15.25 4.87
CA ASP A 71 3.73 15.53 3.44
C ASP A 71 5.14 16.03 3.10
N TYR A 72 5.73 15.52 2.02
CA TYR A 72 7.10 15.83 1.62
C TYR A 72 7.12 17.01 0.65
N ASP A 73 8.23 17.74 0.66
CA ASP A 73 8.58 18.72 -0.36
C ASP A 73 9.78 18.16 -1.16
N PRO A 74 9.70 18.02 -2.49
CA PRO A 74 8.67 18.60 -3.37
C PRO A 74 7.41 17.74 -3.54
N GLN A 75 7.39 16.45 -3.17
CA GLN A 75 6.25 15.56 -3.47
C GLN A 75 6.24 14.29 -2.64
N GLY A 76 5.06 13.66 -2.50
CA GLY A 76 4.83 12.43 -1.76
C GLY A 76 4.45 12.66 -0.31
N ALA A 77 4.05 11.60 0.36
CA ALA A 77 3.66 11.62 1.76
C ALA A 77 4.01 10.32 2.48
N SER A 78 4.07 10.38 3.80
CA SER A 78 4.15 9.18 4.65
C SER A 78 3.24 9.26 5.86
N VAL A 79 2.76 8.10 6.28
CA VAL A 79 2.01 7.94 7.53
C VAL A 79 2.45 6.66 8.22
N THR A 80 2.69 6.72 9.51
CA THR A 80 2.93 5.58 10.38
C THR A 80 1.89 5.56 11.49
N VAL A 81 1.19 4.44 11.64
CA VAL A 81 0.21 4.20 12.70
C VAL A 81 0.72 3.08 13.60
N LEU A 82 0.97 3.40 14.85
CA LEU A 82 1.30 2.42 15.87
C LEU A 82 0.01 1.84 16.44
N ILE A 83 -0.11 0.52 16.46
CA ILE A 83 -1.36 -0.18 16.81
C ILE A 83 -1.19 -1.22 17.91
N THR A 84 -2.27 -1.63 18.56
CA THR A 84 -2.29 -2.70 19.56
C THR A 84 -3.58 -3.52 19.49
N GLU A 85 -3.49 -4.84 19.72
CA GLU A 85 -4.66 -5.73 19.86
C GLU A 85 -5.40 -5.55 21.20
N ARG A 86 -4.71 -5.07 22.23
CA ARG A 86 -5.29 -4.99 23.58
C ARG A 86 -6.20 -3.79 23.68
N ALA A 87 -7.40 -4.00 24.25
CA ALA A 87 -8.25 -2.91 24.66
C ALA A 87 -7.48 -1.99 25.64
N LEU A 88 -7.35 -0.73 25.25
CA LEU A 88 -6.66 0.27 26.07
C LEU A 88 -7.68 1.00 26.96
N PRO A 89 -7.25 1.49 28.16
CA PRO A 89 -8.03 2.48 28.88
C PRO A 89 -8.31 3.68 27.95
N ALA A 90 -9.52 4.22 28.00
CA ALA A 90 -9.99 5.30 27.11
C ALA A 90 -9.05 6.55 27.07
N LYS A 91 -8.21 6.72 28.07
CA LYS A 91 -7.20 7.80 28.15
C LYS A 91 -5.98 7.61 27.24
N LEU A 92 -5.73 6.38 26.75
CA LEU A 92 -4.55 6.03 25.94
C LEU A 92 -4.88 5.78 24.47
N ILE A 93 -6.15 5.92 24.09
CA ILE A 93 -6.56 5.76 22.69
C ILE A 93 -6.34 7.08 21.99
N ASP A 94 -5.54 7.07 20.92
CA ASP A 94 -5.41 8.23 20.05
C ASP A 94 -6.75 8.52 19.35
N LYS A 95 -7.26 9.74 19.55
CA LYS A 95 -8.54 10.19 18.98
C LYS A 95 -8.43 10.71 17.55
N SER A 96 -7.24 10.80 16.98
CA SER A 96 -7.02 11.34 15.64
C SER A 96 -7.68 10.52 14.52
N CYS A 97 -7.96 9.23 14.77
CA CYS A 97 -8.76 8.41 13.85
C CYS A 97 -10.27 8.70 13.90
N ASN A 98 -10.75 9.46 14.90
CA ASN A 98 -12.16 9.86 15.02
C ASN A 98 -12.45 11.15 14.23
N LEU A 99 -12.06 11.21 12.96
CA LEU A 99 -12.14 12.38 12.07
C LEU A 99 -13.56 12.94 11.79
N GLY A 100 -14.61 12.45 12.51
CA GLY A 100 -15.98 12.89 12.31
C GLY A 100 -16.55 13.87 13.35
N LYS A 101 -15.84 14.25 14.42
CA LYS A 101 -16.46 14.98 15.56
C LYS A 101 -15.69 16.12 16.23
N TYR A 102 -14.58 16.60 15.71
CA TYR A 102 -13.90 17.74 16.39
C TYR A 102 -13.52 18.86 15.42
N SER A 103 -14.47 19.81 15.25
CA SER A 103 -14.14 21.21 15.05
C SER A 103 -13.88 21.83 16.43
N ASN A 104 -12.75 22.56 16.53
CA ASN A 104 -12.35 23.44 17.63
C ASN A 104 -11.79 22.79 18.90
N VAL A 105 -10.48 22.57 18.91
CA VAL A 105 -9.67 22.81 20.12
C VAL A 105 -8.45 23.65 19.68
N ASN A 106 -8.51 24.95 19.97
CA ASN A 106 -7.35 25.81 20.00
C ASN A 106 -6.49 25.40 21.21
N GLU A 107 -5.44 24.63 21.02
CA GLU A 107 -4.38 24.51 22.00
C GLU A 107 -3.21 25.39 21.55
N ASN A 108 -2.94 26.44 22.34
CA ASN A 108 -1.75 27.26 22.27
C ASN A 108 -0.51 26.41 22.53
N ILE A 109 0.11 25.91 21.47
CA ILE A 109 1.45 25.33 21.54
C ILE A 109 2.43 26.49 21.42
N ASN A 110 3.28 26.66 22.45
CA ASN A 110 4.32 27.68 22.47
C ASN A 110 5.24 27.52 21.24
N SER A 111 5.44 28.61 20.51
CA SER A 111 6.20 28.65 19.24
C SER A 111 7.66 28.14 19.33
N LYS A 112 8.23 28.02 20.52
CA LYS A 112 9.57 27.45 20.75
C LYS A 112 9.61 25.91 20.75
N GLU A 113 8.50 25.24 21.05
CA GLU A 113 8.42 23.76 20.99
C GLU A 113 8.15 23.27 19.57
N ALA A 114 7.46 24.04 18.76
CA ALA A 114 7.21 23.71 17.34
C ALA A 114 8.51 23.76 16.49
N GLU A 115 9.45 24.65 16.80
CA GLU A 115 10.72 24.79 16.09
C GLU A 115 11.70 23.65 16.39
N ILE A 116 11.60 23.01 17.55
CA ILE A 116 12.43 21.86 17.95
C ILE A 116 11.89 20.55 17.33
N LEU A 117 10.61 20.49 16.98
CA LEU A 117 9.98 19.32 16.36
C LEU A 117 10.25 19.22 14.84
N SER A 118 10.61 20.34 14.19
CA SER A 118 10.82 20.40 12.72
C SER A 118 12.18 19.86 12.24
N THR A 119 13.08 19.48 13.15
CA THR A 119 14.45 19.02 12.81
C THR A 119 14.76 17.61 13.28
N ARG A 120 13.76 16.81 13.64
CA ARG A 120 13.99 15.43 14.09
C ARG A 120 13.72 14.47 12.97
N ASP A 121 14.79 13.83 12.48
CA ASP A 121 14.69 12.60 11.72
C ASP A 121 13.81 11.60 12.49
N SER A 122 12.76 11.10 11.84
CA SER A 122 11.87 10.12 12.46
C SER A 122 12.61 8.80 12.61
N VAL A 123 13.03 8.45 13.81
CA VAL A 123 13.56 7.12 14.10
C VAL A 123 12.36 6.20 14.37
N VAL A 124 11.99 5.39 13.40
CA VAL A 124 11.05 4.29 13.62
C VAL A 124 11.82 3.16 14.30
N ALA A 125 11.79 3.12 15.63
CA ALA A 125 12.28 1.97 16.35
C ALA A 125 11.26 0.82 16.18
N HIS A 126 11.72 -0.40 15.83
CA HIS A 126 10.91 -1.61 15.95
C HIS A 126 10.61 -1.86 17.43
N LEU A 127 9.49 -1.33 17.87
CA LEU A 127 8.96 -1.59 19.20
C LEU A 127 8.19 -2.91 19.19
N ASP A 128 7.94 -3.50 20.36
CA ASP A 128 7.09 -4.68 20.58
C ASP A 128 5.61 -4.46 20.15
N LYS A 129 5.36 -3.48 19.30
CA LYS A 129 4.03 -3.04 18.89
C LYS A 129 3.83 -3.28 17.41
N SER A 130 2.63 -3.72 17.06
CA SER A 130 2.18 -3.78 15.68
C SER A 130 2.07 -2.38 15.08
N HIS A 131 2.28 -2.26 13.77
CA HIS A 131 2.21 -0.98 13.07
C HIS A 131 1.68 -1.14 11.65
N VAL A 132 1.19 -0.03 11.12
CA VAL A 132 0.82 0.11 9.71
C VAL A 132 1.50 1.36 9.18
N THR A 133 2.20 1.25 8.06
CA THR A 133 2.89 2.38 7.43
C THR A 133 2.49 2.52 5.98
N VAL A 134 2.53 3.74 5.46
CA VAL A 134 2.39 4.02 4.03
C VAL A 134 3.39 5.09 3.61
N HIS A 135 3.96 4.91 2.42
CA HIS A 135 4.77 5.90 1.73
C HIS A 135 4.28 6.03 0.30
N THR A 136 4.24 7.25 -0.23
CA THR A 136 3.88 7.52 -1.62
C THR A 136 5.05 8.12 -2.37
N TYR A 137 5.19 7.73 -3.63
CA TYR A 137 6.28 8.12 -4.53
C TYR A 137 5.71 8.44 -5.91
N PRO A 138 5.14 9.63 -6.11
CA PRO A 138 4.79 10.08 -7.44
C PRO A 138 6.07 10.48 -8.19
N GLU A 139 6.19 10.09 -9.48
CA GLU A 139 7.38 10.39 -10.26
C GLU A 139 7.04 10.56 -11.74
N TYR A 140 7.92 11.25 -12.48
CA TYR A 140 7.89 11.35 -13.94
C TYR A 140 9.31 11.57 -14.50
N HIS A 141 9.48 11.31 -15.79
CA HIS A 141 10.69 11.67 -16.50
C HIS A 141 10.36 12.55 -17.72
N PRO A 142 11.04 13.71 -17.93
CA PRO A 142 10.70 14.65 -18.99
C PRO A 142 10.73 14.06 -20.42
N ASP A 143 11.60 13.07 -20.67
CA ASP A 143 11.73 12.41 -21.96
C ASP A 143 10.71 11.29 -22.18
N ASN A 144 9.92 10.96 -21.16
CA ASN A 144 8.86 9.97 -21.19
C ASN A 144 7.52 10.65 -20.92
N SER A 145 6.52 10.41 -21.76
CA SER A 145 5.17 10.95 -21.54
C SER A 145 4.34 10.16 -20.54
N ILE A 146 4.96 9.35 -19.68
CA ILE A 146 4.31 8.55 -18.64
C ILE A 146 4.79 9.06 -17.29
N ALA A 147 3.83 9.31 -16.42
CA ALA A 147 4.04 9.52 -15.00
C ALA A 147 3.60 8.27 -14.22
N THR A 148 4.25 8.00 -13.10
CA THR A 148 3.97 6.83 -12.27
C THR A 148 3.70 7.26 -10.83
N PHE A 149 2.71 6.66 -10.22
CA PHE A 149 2.43 6.80 -8.79
C PHE A 149 2.63 5.46 -8.11
N ARG A 150 3.58 5.39 -7.18
CA ARG A 150 3.83 4.20 -6.35
C ARG A 150 3.38 4.45 -4.93
N VAL A 151 2.74 3.44 -4.34
CA VAL A 151 2.38 3.40 -2.93
C VAL A 151 2.99 2.15 -2.29
N ASP A 152 3.73 2.32 -1.22
CA ASP A 152 4.27 1.23 -0.41
C ASP A 152 3.54 1.20 0.92
N ILE A 153 2.93 0.06 1.28
CA ILE A 153 2.22 -0.13 2.54
C ILE A 153 2.79 -1.35 3.25
N ASP A 154 3.15 -1.19 4.52
CA ASP A 154 3.55 -2.29 5.39
C ASP A 154 2.60 -2.41 6.57
N VAL A 155 2.08 -3.63 6.78
CA VAL A 155 1.27 -4.01 7.93
C VAL A 155 2.01 -5.07 8.71
N SER A 156 2.49 -4.74 9.89
CA SER A 156 3.15 -5.69 10.81
C SER A 156 2.29 -5.92 12.04
N THR A 157 1.89 -7.17 12.23
CA THR A 157 1.03 -7.57 13.36
C THR A 157 1.65 -8.70 14.14
N CYS A 158 1.32 -8.76 15.43
CA CYS A 158 1.66 -9.87 16.33
C CYS A 158 0.37 -10.57 16.79
N GLY A 159 0.49 -11.77 17.32
CA GLY A 159 -0.63 -12.42 17.96
C GLY A 159 -1.68 -12.97 17.01
N GLN A 160 -2.95 -12.75 17.29
CA GLN A 160 -4.07 -13.35 16.53
C GLN A 160 -4.51 -12.52 15.32
N ILE A 161 -4.07 -11.28 15.21
CA ILE A 161 -4.42 -10.40 14.07
C ILE A 161 -3.82 -10.95 12.77
N SER A 162 -4.65 -10.99 11.72
CA SER A 162 -4.18 -11.28 10.36
C SER A 162 -4.32 -10.06 9.46
N PRO A 163 -3.24 -9.59 8.83
CA PRO A 163 -3.31 -8.47 7.91
C PRO A 163 -3.93 -8.83 6.54
N LEU A 164 -4.18 -10.11 6.26
CA LEU A 164 -4.73 -10.55 4.97
C LEU A 164 -6.17 -10.09 4.72
N ASN A 165 -6.94 -9.82 5.80
CA ASN A 165 -8.35 -9.43 5.67
C ASN A 165 -8.55 -7.99 5.14
N VAL A 166 -7.48 -7.22 4.94
CA VAL A 166 -7.58 -5.83 4.47
C VAL A 166 -7.22 -5.66 3.00
N LEU A 167 -6.86 -6.75 2.30
CA LEU A 167 -6.37 -6.69 0.92
C LEU A 167 -7.35 -6.03 -0.04
N ASP A 168 -8.62 -6.45 -0.07
CA ASP A 168 -9.63 -5.84 -0.96
C ASP A 168 -9.83 -4.35 -0.68
N TYR A 169 -9.80 -3.97 0.59
CA TYR A 169 -9.91 -2.56 0.98
C TYR A 169 -8.70 -1.75 0.51
N LEU A 170 -7.48 -2.28 0.67
CA LEU A 170 -6.27 -1.61 0.20
C LEU A 170 -6.26 -1.48 -1.32
N ILE A 171 -6.58 -2.56 -2.05
CA ILE A 171 -6.66 -2.54 -3.52
C ILE A 171 -7.70 -1.50 -3.98
N SER A 172 -8.85 -1.43 -3.34
CA SER A 172 -9.92 -0.48 -3.71
C SER A 172 -9.69 0.95 -3.25
N SER A 173 -8.70 1.20 -2.39
CA SER A 173 -8.39 2.54 -1.87
C SER A 173 -7.52 3.36 -2.82
N PHE A 174 -6.90 2.70 -3.80
CA PHE A 174 -5.99 3.28 -4.78
C PHE A 174 -6.38 2.81 -6.19
N ASP A 175 -6.09 3.62 -7.19
CA ASP A 175 -6.07 3.13 -8.56
C ASP A 175 -4.83 2.26 -8.74
N SER A 176 -5.00 1.04 -9.28
CA SER A 176 -3.96 0.02 -9.20
C SER A 176 -3.84 -0.72 -10.52
N ASP A 177 -2.76 -0.44 -11.27
CA ASP A 177 -2.44 -1.16 -12.51
C ASP A 177 -1.57 -2.38 -12.25
N ILE A 178 -0.59 -2.22 -11.36
CA ILE A 178 0.29 -3.28 -10.91
C ILE A 178 0.25 -3.35 -9.39
N ILE A 179 0.13 -4.57 -8.88
CA ILE A 179 0.12 -4.84 -7.44
C ILE A 179 1.13 -5.93 -7.14
N THR A 180 1.98 -5.70 -6.16
CA THR A 180 2.88 -6.71 -5.59
C THR A 180 2.57 -6.87 -4.12
N ILE A 181 2.34 -8.11 -3.68
CA ILE A 181 1.96 -8.42 -2.30
C ILE A 181 2.93 -9.46 -1.76
N ASP A 182 3.58 -9.15 -0.64
CA ASP A 182 4.42 -10.06 0.12
C ASP A 182 3.79 -10.32 1.48
N TYR A 183 3.52 -11.58 1.79
CA TYR A 183 3.06 -12.00 3.10
C TYR A 183 4.04 -12.99 3.71
N ARG A 184 4.47 -12.71 4.95
CA ARG A 184 5.41 -13.56 5.65
C ARG A 184 5.00 -13.78 7.10
N VAL A 185 5.12 -15.03 7.58
CA VAL A 185 4.96 -15.39 8.99
C VAL A 185 6.31 -15.79 9.57
N ARG A 186 6.66 -15.19 10.73
CA ARG A 186 7.94 -15.40 11.42
C ARG A 186 7.73 -15.82 12.85
N GLY A 187 8.72 -16.50 13.40
CA GLY A 187 8.72 -16.99 14.78
C GLY A 187 8.00 -18.33 14.91
N PHE A 188 7.64 -18.66 16.13
CA PHE A 188 6.79 -19.81 16.44
C PHE A 188 5.98 -19.54 17.70
N THR A 189 4.86 -20.20 17.81
CA THR A 189 4.06 -20.28 19.05
C THR A 189 4.01 -21.74 19.52
N ARG A 190 3.45 -22.01 20.70
CA ARG A 190 3.31 -23.37 21.21
C ARG A 190 1.86 -23.76 21.40
N SER A 191 1.51 -25.00 21.05
CA SER A 191 0.27 -25.62 21.46
C SER A 191 0.27 -25.90 22.96
N VAL A 192 -0.89 -26.20 23.52
CA VAL A 192 -1.01 -26.65 24.94
C VAL A 192 -0.19 -27.88 25.24
N ASP A 193 0.07 -28.74 24.25
CA ASP A 193 0.86 -29.95 24.33
C ASP A 193 2.37 -29.69 24.14
N GLY A 194 2.80 -28.41 24.03
CA GLY A 194 4.18 -27.98 23.92
C GLY A 194 4.79 -28.04 22.50
N HIS A 195 4.06 -28.50 21.49
CA HIS A 195 4.54 -28.52 20.11
C HIS A 195 4.73 -27.12 19.55
N LYS A 196 5.80 -26.91 18.79
CA LYS A 196 6.04 -25.65 18.08
C LYS A 196 5.13 -25.55 16.85
N LEU A 197 4.47 -24.41 16.70
CA LEU A 197 3.65 -24.07 15.54
C LEU A 197 4.29 -22.85 14.87
N PHE A 198 4.64 -22.99 13.59
CA PHE A 198 5.28 -21.92 12.79
C PHE A 198 4.25 -21.15 11.94
N MET A 199 3.00 -21.57 11.98
CA MET A 199 1.85 -20.98 11.33
C MET A 199 0.61 -21.21 12.20
N ASP A 200 -0.28 -20.23 12.33
CA ASP A 200 -1.49 -20.30 13.13
C ASP A 200 -2.78 -20.35 12.28
N HIS A 201 -2.63 -20.34 10.96
CA HIS A 201 -3.71 -20.42 9.99
C HIS A 201 -3.26 -21.18 8.73
N LYS A 202 -4.23 -21.61 7.93
CA LYS A 202 -3.95 -22.27 6.64
C LYS A 202 -3.92 -21.22 5.54
N ILE A 203 -2.83 -21.21 4.77
CA ILE A 203 -2.68 -20.38 3.58
C ILE A 203 -1.93 -21.17 2.50
N ASN A 204 -2.47 -21.18 1.29
CA ASN A 204 -1.81 -21.74 0.11
C ASN A 204 -1.46 -20.62 -0.89
N SER A 205 -2.26 -19.57 -0.94
CA SER A 205 -2.10 -18.42 -1.80
C SER A 205 -2.73 -17.19 -1.16
N ILE A 206 -2.14 -16.02 -1.38
CA ILE A 206 -2.70 -14.72 -1.00
C ILE A 206 -4.03 -14.48 -1.75
N GLN A 207 -4.18 -15.01 -2.97
CA GLN A 207 -5.39 -14.88 -3.79
C GLN A 207 -6.65 -15.37 -3.05
N ASN A 208 -6.53 -16.31 -2.10
CA ASN A 208 -7.66 -16.80 -1.30
C ASN A 208 -8.29 -15.73 -0.38
N TYR A 209 -7.61 -14.58 -0.22
CA TYR A 209 -8.03 -13.46 0.61
C TYR A 209 -8.42 -12.22 -0.22
N ILE A 210 -8.48 -12.36 -1.54
CA ILE A 210 -8.88 -11.30 -2.48
C ILE A 210 -10.19 -11.72 -3.13
N ALA A 211 -11.12 -10.79 -3.24
CA ALA A 211 -12.41 -11.04 -3.88
C ALA A 211 -12.24 -11.46 -5.34
N LYS A 212 -13.11 -12.36 -5.80
CA LYS A 212 -13.06 -12.85 -7.17
C LYS A 212 -13.23 -11.73 -8.19
N GLU A 213 -14.11 -10.79 -7.92
CA GLU A 213 -14.39 -9.64 -8.77
C GLU A 213 -13.15 -8.74 -8.94
N THR A 214 -12.27 -8.70 -7.93
CA THR A 214 -10.96 -8.04 -8.01
C THR A 214 -10.00 -8.86 -8.85
N LEU A 215 -9.83 -10.17 -8.54
CA LEU A 215 -8.93 -11.07 -9.26
C LEU A 215 -9.25 -11.16 -10.76
N ASP A 216 -10.54 -11.14 -11.13
CA ASP A 216 -10.98 -11.25 -12.53
C ASP A 216 -10.45 -10.10 -13.41
N LYS A 217 -10.09 -8.96 -12.83
CA LYS A 217 -9.53 -7.80 -13.54
C LYS A 217 -8.03 -7.92 -13.84
N TYR A 218 -7.32 -8.83 -13.16
CA TYR A 218 -5.87 -8.91 -13.22
C TYR A 218 -5.38 -10.27 -13.76
N ASP A 219 -4.21 -10.25 -14.42
CA ASP A 219 -3.37 -11.42 -14.56
C ASP A 219 -2.58 -11.60 -13.26
N VAL A 220 -2.72 -12.76 -12.64
CA VAL A 220 -2.19 -13.00 -11.28
C VAL A 220 -1.18 -14.13 -11.28
N VAL A 221 -0.04 -13.91 -10.63
CA VAL A 221 1.05 -14.89 -10.50
C VAL A 221 1.46 -15.02 -9.04
N ASP A 222 1.50 -16.27 -8.53
CA ASP A 222 2.06 -16.61 -7.22
C ASP A 222 3.49 -17.14 -7.34
N ILE A 223 4.37 -16.67 -6.45
CA ILE A 223 5.74 -17.14 -6.28
C ILE A 223 5.96 -17.41 -4.79
N ASN A 224 5.53 -18.60 -4.33
CA ASN A 224 5.52 -18.92 -2.91
C ASN A 224 6.72 -19.76 -2.47
N VAL A 225 7.27 -19.48 -1.29
CA VAL A 225 8.32 -20.28 -0.63
C VAL A 225 7.74 -20.85 0.66
N TYR A 226 6.99 -21.93 0.55
CA TYR A 226 6.26 -22.54 1.66
C TYR A 226 7.13 -22.92 2.85
N GLN A 227 8.36 -23.41 2.61
CA GLN A 227 9.30 -23.79 3.67
C GLN A 227 9.76 -22.61 4.53
N ALA A 228 9.66 -21.39 3.99
CA ALA A 228 10.03 -20.17 4.69
C ALA A 228 8.81 -19.36 5.16
N ASN A 229 7.58 -19.87 4.97
CA ASN A 229 6.33 -19.16 5.24
C ASN A 229 6.27 -17.79 4.54
N ILE A 230 6.74 -17.75 3.27
CA ILE A 230 6.73 -16.58 2.41
C ILE A 230 5.77 -16.84 1.26
N PHE A 231 4.84 -15.91 1.07
CA PHE A 231 3.85 -15.90 0.01
C PHE A 231 4.01 -14.60 -0.76
N HIS A 232 4.18 -14.70 -2.05
CA HIS A 232 4.38 -13.56 -2.95
C HIS A 232 3.37 -13.66 -4.10
N THR A 233 2.61 -12.60 -4.32
CA THR A 233 1.62 -12.52 -5.39
C THR A 233 1.83 -11.22 -6.17
N LYS A 234 1.89 -11.32 -7.50
CA LYS A 234 1.92 -10.17 -8.42
C LYS A 234 0.67 -10.15 -9.27
N MET A 235 0.14 -8.96 -9.48
CA MET A 235 -1.08 -8.75 -10.26
C MET A 235 -0.84 -7.64 -11.28
N LEU A 236 -1.28 -7.84 -12.52
CA LEU A 236 -1.19 -6.87 -13.62
C LEU A 236 -2.57 -6.69 -14.23
N ILE A 237 -3.02 -5.46 -14.37
CA ILE A 237 -4.33 -5.16 -15.00
C ILE A 237 -4.41 -5.73 -16.43
N LYS A 238 -5.49 -6.42 -16.75
CA LYS A 238 -5.69 -7.06 -18.07
C LYS A 238 -5.99 -6.06 -19.17
N GLU A 239 -6.90 -5.15 -18.88
CA GLU A 239 -7.46 -4.23 -19.89
C GLU A 239 -7.07 -2.80 -19.58
N ILE A 240 -6.69 -2.05 -20.62
CA ILE A 240 -6.44 -0.61 -20.55
C ILE A 240 -7.59 0.09 -21.27
N ASP A 241 -8.47 0.73 -20.50
CA ASP A 241 -9.40 1.71 -21.04
C ASP A 241 -8.68 3.06 -21.10
N LEU A 242 -8.18 3.40 -22.28
CA LEU A 242 -7.27 4.53 -22.49
C LEU A 242 -7.77 5.86 -21.90
N GLN A 243 -9.10 6.08 -21.87
CA GLN A 243 -9.65 7.32 -21.34
C GLN A 243 -9.33 7.53 -19.83
N ASN A 244 -9.11 6.44 -19.08
CA ASN A 244 -8.76 6.50 -17.65
C ASN A 244 -7.27 6.78 -17.41
N TYR A 245 -6.44 6.71 -18.46
CA TYR A 245 -4.99 6.86 -18.40
C TYR A 245 -4.48 8.18 -18.98
N LEU A 246 -5.37 9.05 -19.44
CA LEU A 246 -5.00 10.32 -20.07
C LEU A 246 -5.21 11.49 -19.11
N PHE A 247 -4.12 12.11 -18.68
CA PHE A 247 -4.23 13.31 -17.85
C PHE A 247 -4.46 14.55 -18.72
N ASN A 248 -5.55 15.27 -18.45
CA ASN A 248 -5.95 16.50 -19.16
C ASN A 248 -6.04 16.37 -20.70
N THR A 249 -6.22 15.17 -21.21
CA THR A 249 -6.35 14.92 -22.67
C THR A 249 -7.60 14.10 -22.93
N ASP A 250 -8.45 14.57 -23.85
CA ASP A 250 -9.63 13.82 -24.27
C ASP A 250 -9.22 12.75 -25.28
N VAL A 251 -9.61 11.49 -25.04
CA VAL A 251 -9.32 10.36 -25.94
C VAL A 251 -9.87 10.61 -27.35
N TYR A 252 -10.99 11.32 -27.49
CA TYR A 252 -11.61 11.61 -28.77
C TYR A 252 -10.84 12.63 -29.61
N GLU A 253 -10.01 13.46 -29.00
CA GLU A 253 -9.13 14.41 -29.70
C GLU A 253 -7.89 13.72 -30.32
N LEU A 254 -7.61 12.50 -29.91
CA LEU A 254 -6.44 11.76 -30.36
C LEU A 254 -6.73 10.96 -31.65
N PRO A 255 -5.87 11.06 -32.68
CA PRO A 255 -5.96 10.19 -33.85
C PRO A 255 -5.85 8.71 -33.48
N PRO A 256 -6.51 7.79 -34.21
CA PRO A 256 -6.48 6.36 -33.89
C PRO A 256 -5.08 5.76 -33.72
N LYS A 257 -4.14 6.15 -34.60
CA LYS A 257 -2.74 5.72 -34.52
C LYS A 257 -2.10 6.16 -33.18
N LYS A 258 -2.34 7.42 -32.77
CA LYS A 258 -1.78 7.95 -31.53
C LYS A 258 -2.34 7.24 -30.29
N ARG A 259 -3.62 6.86 -30.32
CA ARG A 259 -4.23 6.07 -29.26
C ARG A 259 -3.52 4.72 -29.08
N LEU A 260 -3.25 4.02 -30.20
CA LEU A 260 -2.51 2.76 -30.18
C LEU A 260 -1.09 2.95 -29.63
N ASP A 261 -0.35 3.95 -30.13
CA ASP A 261 1.00 4.23 -29.66
C ASP A 261 1.05 4.51 -28.15
N ILE A 262 0.06 5.22 -27.60
CA ILE A 262 -0.04 5.51 -26.15
C ILE A 262 -0.37 4.22 -25.39
N THR A 263 -1.35 3.45 -25.85
CA THR A 263 -1.73 2.19 -25.20
C THR A 263 -0.54 1.22 -25.16
N ASP A 264 0.22 1.11 -26.25
CA ASP A 264 1.44 0.27 -26.30
C ASP A 264 2.51 0.77 -25.33
N SER A 265 2.68 2.10 -25.20
CA SER A 265 3.62 2.69 -24.25
C SER A 265 3.23 2.44 -22.80
N LEU A 266 1.96 2.63 -22.44
CA LEU A 266 1.42 2.31 -21.11
C LEU A 266 1.59 0.82 -20.79
N ARG A 267 1.22 -0.06 -21.72
CA ARG A 267 1.36 -1.50 -21.54
C ARG A 267 2.81 -1.91 -21.34
N LYS A 268 3.74 -1.32 -22.10
CA LYS A 268 5.17 -1.55 -21.93
C LYS A 268 5.63 -1.16 -20.55
N GLU A 269 5.31 0.04 -20.10
CA GLU A 269 5.66 0.55 -18.76
C GLU A 269 5.16 -0.39 -17.67
N MET A 270 3.88 -0.77 -17.74
CA MET A 270 3.28 -1.70 -16.78
C MET A 270 4.00 -3.05 -16.76
N ILE A 271 4.37 -3.62 -17.91
CA ILE A 271 5.07 -4.90 -17.98
C ILE A 271 6.50 -4.77 -17.43
N GLU A 272 7.20 -3.66 -17.67
CA GLU A 272 8.54 -3.39 -17.14
C GLU A 272 8.50 -3.31 -15.61
N ILE A 273 7.55 -2.60 -15.04
CA ILE A 273 7.32 -2.54 -13.58
C ILE A 273 6.95 -3.94 -13.03
N PHE A 274 6.01 -4.63 -13.67
CA PHE A 274 5.57 -5.96 -13.26
C PHE A 274 6.70 -6.99 -13.29
N SER A 275 7.54 -6.96 -14.33
CA SER A 275 8.66 -7.90 -14.48
C SER A 275 9.89 -7.51 -13.65
N GLY A 276 10.01 -6.23 -13.27
CA GLY A 276 11.21 -5.67 -12.65
C GLY A 276 12.41 -5.61 -13.60
N ALA A 277 12.15 -5.50 -14.92
CA ALA A 277 13.17 -5.49 -15.95
C ALA A 277 12.73 -4.68 -17.19
N ASN A 278 13.65 -3.91 -17.76
CA ASN A 278 13.39 -3.17 -18.98
C ASN A 278 13.19 -4.10 -20.18
N ILE A 279 12.20 -3.82 -21.02
CA ILE A 279 11.93 -4.54 -22.25
C ILE A 279 12.64 -3.82 -23.41
N TYR A 280 13.72 -4.41 -23.90
CA TYR A 280 14.39 -3.92 -25.08
C TYR A 280 13.71 -4.51 -26.34
N TRP A 281 12.87 -3.71 -27.00
CA TRP A 281 12.37 -4.09 -28.32
C TRP A 281 13.56 -4.07 -29.30
N CYS A 282 14.01 -5.25 -29.73
CA CYS A 282 14.80 -5.31 -30.94
C CYS A 282 13.93 -4.77 -32.10
N LYS A 283 14.18 -3.53 -32.53
CA LYS A 283 13.67 -3.07 -33.82
C LYS A 283 14.30 -3.97 -34.87
N TYR A 284 13.59 -5.01 -35.30
CA TYR A 284 13.95 -5.69 -36.54
C TYR A 284 13.80 -4.64 -37.63
N SER A 285 14.92 -4.07 -38.06
CA SER A 285 15.00 -3.35 -39.31
C SER A 285 14.70 -4.36 -40.39
N THR A 286 13.49 -4.36 -40.94
CA THR A 286 13.21 -4.97 -42.24
C THR A 286 14.01 -4.20 -43.25
N SER A 287 15.19 -4.76 -43.63
CA SER A 287 15.96 -4.39 -44.81
C SER A 287 15.20 -4.79 -46.07
#